data_67c61152d7e831bd79fcce8c90d3ffdd
#
_entry.id   67c61152d7e831bd79fcce8c90d3ffdd
#
_cell.length_a   1.000
_cell.length_b   1.000
_cell.length_c   1.000
_cell.angle_alpha   90.00
_cell.angle_beta   90.00
_cell.angle_gamma   90.00
#
_symmetry.space_group_name_H-M   'P 1'
#
loop_
_entity.id
_entity.type
_entity.pdbx_description
1 polymer ?
#
loop_
_entity_poly.entity_id
_entity_poly.type
_entity_poly.pdbx_seq_one_letter_code
_entity_poly.pdbx_strand_id
1 'polypeptide(L)'
;MVWARRLSMTAFAGLASAALAGCISFGPDVPQQLLSIAPQTSAPVGPATTGTLADAIVLVDPESDRSLDMLRVPVRVNAATIAYMKGIAWIEKPTHQFRSLLAETLRTRTSRLVVEDGDFDVAGRTQVTGRLLAMGYDAPTSSVVVRIDMQRQEKGGTIVSRRFEAVVPGIAAKPAPVAAALGQASNDVAGQVAAWVVE
;
A
#
# COMPACT_ATOMS: atom_id res chain seq x y z
N MET A 1 -45.96 -43.75 55.90
CA MET A 1 -44.88 -44.32 55.11
C MET A 1 -44.96 -43.78 53.65
N VAL A 2 -44.78 -42.48 53.46
CA VAL A 2 -44.73 -41.80 52.14
C VAL A 2 -43.95 -40.54 52.31
N TRP A 3 -42.62 -40.60 52.39
CA TRP A 3 -41.77 -39.41 52.39
C TRP A 3 -40.37 -39.75 51.87
N ALA A 4 -40.24 -40.02 50.62
CA ALA A 4 -38.93 -40.09 49.96
C ALA A 4 -39.03 -40.17 48.42
N ARG A 5 -39.61 -39.14 47.77
CA ARG A 5 -39.64 -39.15 46.30
C ARG A 5 -39.72 -37.74 45.64
N ARG A 6 -39.17 -36.71 46.26
CA ARG A 6 -39.21 -35.36 45.65
C ARG A 6 -37.87 -34.59 45.67
N LEU A 7 -36.74 -35.28 45.64
CA LEU A 7 -35.41 -34.59 45.70
C LEU A 7 -34.47 -34.96 44.55
N SER A 8 -34.95 -35.49 43.42
CA SER A 8 -34.05 -35.90 42.32
C SER A 8 -34.35 -35.21 40.98
N MET A 9 -35.15 -34.17 40.91
CA MET A 9 -35.54 -33.59 39.62
C MET A 9 -35.05 -32.16 39.38
N THR A 10 -34.34 -31.56 40.33
CA THR A 10 -33.82 -30.18 40.18
C THR A 10 -32.33 -30.06 39.89
N ALA A 11 -31.57 -31.17 39.89
CA ALA A 11 -30.12 -31.15 39.60
C ALA A 11 -29.73 -31.27 38.13
N PHE A 12 -30.67 -31.59 37.22
CA PHE A 12 -30.38 -31.85 35.79
C PHE A 12 -30.60 -30.62 34.87
N ALA A 13 -31.25 -29.56 35.35
CA ALA A 13 -31.54 -28.36 34.57
C ALA A 13 -30.43 -27.34 34.57
N GLY A 14 -29.42 -27.45 35.44
CA GLY A 14 -28.34 -26.48 35.59
C GLY A 14 -27.12 -26.72 34.68
N LEU A 15 -26.95 -27.91 34.12
CA LEU A 15 -25.75 -28.25 33.31
C LEU A 15 -25.89 -28.01 31.82
N ALA A 16 -27.09 -27.74 31.31
CA ALA A 16 -27.34 -27.53 29.87
C ALA A 16 -27.11 -26.07 29.43
N SER A 17 -26.96 -25.11 30.35
CA SER A 17 -26.85 -23.67 30.01
C SER A 17 -25.40 -23.19 29.87
N ALA A 18 -24.40 -24.01 30.20
CA ALA A 18 -22.97 -23.62 30.14
C ALA A 18 -22.25 -23.92 28.82
N ALA A 19 -22.95 -24.55 27.87
CA ALA A 19 -22.31 -24.99 26.60
C ALA A 19 -22.51 -24.01 25.42
N LEU A 20 -23.16 -22.84 25.60
CA LEU A 20 -23.39 -21.87 24.52
C LEU A 20 -22.52 -20.61 24.58
N ALA A 21 -21.49 -20.60 25.41
CA ALA A 21 -20.50 -19.50 25.39
C ALA A 21 -19.33 -19.83 24.42
N GLY A 22 -19.63 -20.41 23.29
CA GLY A 22 -18.74 -20.41 22.13
C GLY A 22 -18.69 -18.99 21.60
N CYS A 23 -17.60 -18.28 21.83
CA CYS A 23 -17.32 -16.97 21.23
C CYS A 23 -17.35 -17.11 19.71
N ILE A 24 -18.52 -16.89 19.10
CA ILE A 24 -18.63 -16.67 17.67
C ILE A 24 -18.06 -15.28 17.43
N SER A 25 -16.76 -15.21 17.07
CA SER A 25 -16.11 -13.98 16.66
C SER A 25 -16.64 -13.62 15.24
N PHE A 26 -17.67 -12.80 15.16
CA PHE A 26 -18.15 -12.19 13.91
C PHE A 26 -17.38 -10.92 13.57
N GLY A 27 -16.09 -10.87 13.82
CA GLY A 27 -15.24 -9.77 13.37
C GLY A 27 -14.62 -10.06 12.00
N PRO A 28 -14.36 -9.04 11.15
CA PRO A 28 -13.49 -9.23 10.00
C PRO A 28 -12.13 -9.74 10.48
N ASP A 29 -11.53 -10.67 9.72
CA ASP A 29 -10.18 -11.18 10.03
C ASP A 29 -9.22 -10.00 10.21
N VAL A 30 -8.75 -9.78 11.42
CA VAL A 30 -7.77 -8.74 11.71
C VAL A 30 -6.47 -9.14 11.00
N PRO A 31 -5.88 -8.30 10.17
CA PRO A 31 -4.61 -8.61 9.54
C PRO A 31 -3.54 -8.83 10.60
N GLN A 32 -2.83 -9.94 10.49
CA GLN A 32 -1.76 -10.29 11.45
C GLN A 32 -0.53 -9.40 11.27
N GLN A 33 -0.36 -8.80 10.08
CA GLN A 33 0.76 -7.95 9.72
C GLN A 33 0.27 -6.75 8.92
N LEU A 34 0.80 -5.57 9.27
CA LEU A 34 0.61 -4.36 8.49
C LEU A 34 1.86 -4.11 7.64
N LEU A 35 1.65 -3.85 6.36
CA LEU A 35 2.69 -3.59 5.38
C LEU A 35 2.90 -2.09 5.23
N SER A 36 4.14 -1.65 5.48
CA SER A 36 4.64 -0.32 5.16
C SER A 36 5.81 -0.46 4.19
N ILE A 37 5.90 0.44 3.21
CA ILE A 37 7.03 0.48 2.28
C ILE A 37 8.05 1.45 2.83
N ALA A 38 9.21 0.91 3.23
CA ALA A 38 10.33 1.72 3.65
C ALA A 38 11.23 2.07 2.45
N PRO A 39 11.71 3.33 2.35
CA PRO A 39 12.71 3.70 1.36
C PRO A 39 14.03 2.97 1.64
N GLN A 40 14.72 2.53 0.58
CA GLN A 40 16.08 1.95 0.69
C GLN A 40 17.12 3.01 1.04
N THR A 41 16.88 4.25 0.65
CA THR A 41 17.76 5.38 0.93
C THR A 41 16.90 6.54 1.41
N SER A 42 17.25 7.11 2.54
CA SER A 42 16.56 8.27 3.12
C SER A 42 17.43 9.52 3.05
N ALA A 43 16.77 10.66 2.91
CA ALA A 43 17.46 11.96 3.01
C ALA A 43 18.08 12.12 4.41
N PRO A 44 19.28 12.71 4.51
CA PRO A 44 19.95 12.88 5.80
C PRO A 44 19.17 13.85 6.69
N VAL A 45 19.12 13.54 7.97
CA VAL A 45 18.67 14.52 8.98
C VAL A 45 19.70 15.64 9.05
N GLY A 46 19.26 16.87 8.87
CA GLY A 46 20.21 17.99 8.82
C GLY A 46 19.59 19.33 8.44
N PRO A 47 20.36 20.21 7.79
CA PRO A 47 19.93 21.55 7.44
C PRO A 47 18.70 21.55 6.54
N ALA A 48 17.88 22.58 6.68
CA ALA A 48 16.68 22.74 5.86
C ALA A 48 17.05 22.89 4.37
N THR A 49 16.32 22.19 3.52
CA THR A 49 16.35 22.43 2.07
C THR A 49 15.50 23.67 1.78
N THR A 50 16.10 24.68 1.15
CA THR A 50 15.42 25.90 0.73
C THR A 50 15.27 25.94 -0.78
N GLY A 51 14.16 26.46 -1.26
CA GLY A 51 13.89 26.61 -2.69
C GLY A 51 12.66 27.49 -2.92
N THR A 52 12.43 27.84 -4.19
CA THR A 52 11.22 28.55 -4.58
C THR A 52 10.17 27.55 -5.08
N LEU A 53 8.90 27.85 -4.89
CA LEU A 53 7.84 27.02 -5.44
C LEU A 53 7.91 26.92 -6.97
N ALA A 54 8.42 27.96 -7.63
CA ALA A 54 8.64 27.96 -9.08
C ALA A 54 9.63 26.88 -9.57
N ASP A 55 10.53 26.45 -8.70
CA ASP A 55 11.54 25.42 -9.01
C ASP A 55 11.26 24.09 -8.27
N ALA A 56 10.26 24.06 -7.43
CA ALA A 56 9.89 22.86 -6.68
C ALA A 56 9.37 21.74 -7.59
N ILE A 57 9.57 20.51 -7.14
CA ILE A 57 8.89 19.31 -7.65
C ILE A 57 7.69 19.07 -6.72
N VAL A 58 6.50 19.06 -7.28
CA VAL A 58 5.25 18.82 -6.54
C VAL A 58 4.74 17.44 -6.90
N LEU A 59 4.67 16.58 -5.90
CA LEU A 59 4.11 15.23 -6.04
C LEU A 59 2.64 15.23 -5.63
N VAL A 60 1.79 14.76 -6.52
CA VAL A 60 0.38 14.55 -6.28
C VAL A 60 0.14 13.05 -6.08
N ASP A 61 -0.80 12.67 -5.21
CA ASP A 61 -1.19 11.28 -5.07
C ASP A 61 -1.56 10.67 -6.41
N PRO A 62 -0.98 9.53 -6.79
CA PRO A 62 -1.42 8.83 -7.99
C PRO A 62 -2.87 8.39 -7.87
N GLU A 63 -3.61 8.45 -8.95
CA GLU A 63 -4.90 7.80 -9.05
C GLU A 63 -4.73 6.27 -9.03
N SER A 64 -5.81 5.56 -8.69
CA SER A 64 -5.87 4.11 -8.81
C SER A 64 -7.28 3.64 -9.10
N ASP A 65 -7.42 2.39 -9.49
CA ASP A 65 -8.73 1.73 -9.51
C ASP A 65 -9.13 1.24 -8.11
N ARG A 66 -10.37 0.74 -7.99
CA ARG A 66 -10.91 0.25 -6.72
C ARG A 66 -10.13 -0.87 -6.08
N SER A 67 -9.43 -1.70 -6.85
CA SER A 67 -8.68 -2.83 -6.32
C SER A 67 -7.46 -2.37 -5.51
N LEU A 68 -6.94 -1.20 -5.83
CA LEU A 68 -5.80 -0.54 -5.19
C LEU A 68 -6.20 0.60 -4.24
N ASP A 69 -7.47 1.04 -4.28
CA ASP A 69 -8.01 2.05 -3.34
C ASP A 69 -8.50 1.40 -2.02
N MET A 70 -7.80 0.37 -1.56
CA MET A 70 -8.13 -0.42 -0.38
C MET A 70 -6.87 -0.75 0.42
N LEU A 71 -7.05 -1.03 1.72
CA LEU A 71 -5.96 -1.49 2.60
C LEU A 71 -5.63 -2.98 2.44
N ARG A 72 -6.08 -3.64 1.38
CA ARG A 72 -5.82 -5.05 1.11
C ARG A 72 -4.79 -5.20 0.00
N VAL A 73 -3.91 -6.18 0.13
CA VAL A 73 -2.93 -6.51 -0.92
C VAL A 73 -3.63 -7.32 -2.01
N PRO A 74 -3.75 -6.77 -3.24
CA PRO A 74 -4.44 -7.46 -4.32
C PRO A 74 -3.63 -8.64 -4.84
N VAL A 75 -4.35 -9.69 -5.22
CA VAL A 75 -3.84 -10.91 -5.87
C VAL A 75 -4.55 -11.06 -7.20
N ARG A 76 -3.86 -10.86 -8.31
CA ARG A 76 -4.37 -11.15 -9.64
C ARG A 76 -4.42 -12.68 -9.83
N VAL A 77 -5.62 -13.25 -9.87
CA VAL A 77 -5.81 -14.69 -10.04
C VAL A 77 -5.77 -15.07 -11.53
N ASN A 78 -6.37 -14.24 -12.37
CA ASN A 78 -6.35 -14.34 -13.83
C ASN A 78 -6.65 -12.97 -14.47
N ALA A 79 -6.89 -12.92 -15.77
CA ALA A 79 -7.16 -11.67 -16.50
C ALA A 79 -8.42 -10.92 -16.02
N ALA A 80 -9.39 -11.61 -15.43
CA ALA A 80 -10.70 -11.06 -15.06
C ALA A 80 -10.97 -11.09 -13.54
N THR A 81 -10.09 -11.71 -12.74
CA THR A 81 -10.38 -11.97 -11.32
C THR A 81 -9.26 -11.49 -10.42
N ILE A 82 -9.62 -10.65 -9.47
CA ILE A 82 -8.76 -10.19 -8.38
C ILE A 82 -9.30 -10.75 -7.07
N ALA A 83 -8.42 -11.33 -6.27
CA ALA A 83 -8.64 -11.68 -4.87
C ALA A 83 -7.76 -10.79 -3.98
N TYR A 84 -7.80 -11.01 -2.67
CA TYR A 84 -6.94 -10.31 -1.72
C TYR A 84 -6.19 -11.29 -0.84
N MET A 85 -4.94 -10.97 -0.55
CA MET A 85 -4.10 -11.80 0.32
C MET A 85 -4.61 -11.75 1.77
N LYS A 86 -4.71 -12.91 2.40
CA LYS A 86 -5.06 -13.01 3.82
C LYS A 86 -3.83 -12.79 4.70
N GLY A 87 -4.06 -12.32 5.93
CA GLY A 87 -3.02 -12.20 6.94
C GLY A 87 -2.11 -10.98 6.82
N ILE A 88 -2.30 -10.15 5.78
CA ILE A 88 -1.54 -8.92 5.56
C ILE A 88 -2.47 -7.83 5.03
N ALA A 89 -2.23 -6.59 5.44
CA ALA A 89 -2.89 -5.40 4.92
C ALA A 89 -1.91 -4.24 4.82
N TRP A 90 -2.20 -3.27 3.97
CA TRP A 90 -1.49 -2.02 3.93
C TRP A 90 -1.78 -1.19 5.18
N ILE A 91 -0.78 -0.48 5.72
CA ILE A 91 -0.98 0.48 6.81
C ILE A 91 -1.71 1.73 6.32
N GLU A 92 -1.49 2.10 5.08
CA GLU A 92 -2.14 3.19 4.36
C GLU A 92 -2.42 2.77 2.92
N LYS A 93 -3.21 3.56 2.17
CA LYS A 93 -3.45 3.30 0.75
C LYS A 93 -2.12 3.19 -0.02
N PRO A 94 -1.98 2.22 -0.93
CA PRO A 94 -0.77 2.03 -1.73
C PRO A 94 -0.32 3.30 -2.47
N THR A 95 -1.27 4.12 -2.92
CA THR A 95 -0.99 5.39 -3.61
C THR A 95 -0.26 6.39 -2.71
N HIS A 96 -0.70 6.56 -1.47
CA HIS A 96 -0.05 7.41 -0.47
C HIS A 96 1.35 6.90 -0.13
N GLN A 97 1.49 5.58 0.12
CA GLN A 97 2.80 5.00 0.42
C GLN A 97 3.77 5.15 -0.74
N PHE A 98 3.31 4.97 -1.98
CA PHE A 98 4.15 5.15 -3.16
C PHE A 98 4.57 6.60 -3.36
N ARG A 99 3.66 7.58 -3.17
CA ARG A 99 4.00 9.01 -3.20
C ARG A 99 5.07 9.34 -2.16
N SER A 100 4.88 8.94 -0.91
CA SER A 100 5.84 9.21 0.17
C SER A 100 7.20 8.54 -0.09
N LEU A 101 7.22 7.32 -0.62
CA LEU A 101 8.45 6.65 -1.06
C LEU A 101 9.14 7.43 -2.18
N LEU A 102 8.39 7.89 -3.19
CA LEU A 102 8.93 8.67 -4.30
C LEU A 102 9.47 10.02 -3.84
N ALA A 103 8.76 10.69 -2.92
CA ALA A 103 9.21 11.95 -2.32
C ALA A 103 10.57 11.78 -1.64
N GLU A 104 10.70 10.76 -0.81
CA GLU A 104 11.94 10.46 -0.11
C GLU A 104 13.07 10.09 -1.08
N THR A 105 12.77 9.28 -2.10
CA THR A 105 13.73 8.93 -3.15
C THR A 105 14.21 10.16 -3.93
N LEU A 106 13.32 11.09 -4.25
CA LEU A 106 13.68 12.34 -4.94
C LEU A 106 14.55 13.23 -4.06
N ARG A 107 14.23 13.36 -2.76
CA ARG A 107 15.05 14.15 -1.80
C ARG A 107 16.50 13.67 -1.72
N THR A 108 16.77 12.40 -2.01
CA THR A 108 18.15 11.88 -2.09
C THR A 108 18.85 12.13 -3.42
N ARG A 109 18.12 12.54 -4.47
CA ARG A 109 18.64 12.65 -5.85
C ARG A 109 18.68 14.06 -6.41
N THR A 110 18.04 15.02 -5.74
CA THR A 110 18.02 16.41 -6.20
C THR A 110 18.14 17.38 -5.03
N SER A 111 18.72 18.54 -5.29
CA SER A 111 18.71 19.68 -4.36
C SER A 111 17.45 20.54 -4.47
N ARG A 112 16.54 20.23 -5.42
CA ARG A 112 15.29 20.96 -5.56
C ARG A 112 14.37 20.64 -4.38
N LEU A 113 13.52 21.62 -4.03
CA LEU A 113 12.47 21.40 -3.04
C LEU A 113 11.47 20.36 -3.57
N VAL A 114 11.24 19.30 -2.79
CA VAL A 114 10.23 18.27 -3.08
C VAL A 114 9.06 18.46 -2.11
N VAL A 115 7.90 18.81 -2.64
CA VAL A 115 6.65 19.05 -1.91
C VAL A 115 5.67 17.94 -2.19
N GLU A 116 5.09 17.40 -1.17
CA GLU A 116 4.00 16.42 -1.25
C GLU A 116 2.69 17.15 -1.02
N ASP A 117 1.73 16.82 -1.88
CA ASP A 117 0.36 17.33 -1.89
C ASP A 117 0.18 18.84 -2.04
N GLY A 118 -0.72 19.16 -2.97
CA GLY A 118 -0.83 20.44 -3.63
C GLY A 118 -1.48 21.61 -2.89
N ASP A 119 -1.19 21.84 -1.63
CA ASP A 119 -1.65 23.05 -0.92
C ASP A 119 -1.13 24.37 -1.52
N PHE A 120 -0.25 24.26 -2.52
CA PHE A 120 0.35 25.44 -3.15
C PHE A 120 -0.09 25.53 -4.61
N ASP A 121 -1.09 26.36 -4.88
CA ASP A 121 -1.48 26.73 -6.26
C ASP A 121 -0.47 27.74 -6.83
N VAL A 122 0.63 27.24 -7.42
CA VAL A 122 1.67 28.10 -8.00
C VAL A 122 1.95 27.69 -9.44
N ALA A 123 1.77 28.61 -10.35
CA ALA A 123 2.15 28.43 -11.74
C ALA A 123 3.70 28.32 -11.88
N GLY A 124 4.17 27.48 -12.79
CA GLY A 124 5.58 27.35 -13.15
C GLY A 124 6.38 26.27 -12.44
N ARG A 125 5.77 25.47 -11.57
CA ARG A 125 6.39 24.31 -10.91
C ARG A 125 6.40 23.06 -11.80
N THR A 126 7.31 22.11 -11.52
CA THR A 126 7.24 20.76 -12.07
C THR A 126 6.22 19.97 -11.27
N GLN A 127 5.10 19.63 -11.86
CA GLN A 127 4.08 18.77 -11.24
C GLN A 127 4.26 17.33 -11.72
N VAL A 128 4.29 16.40 -10.77
CA VAL A 128 4.40 14.96 -11.03
C VAL A 128 3.15 14.28 -10.47
N THR A 129 2.40 13.65 -11.35
CA THR A 129 1.18 12.89 -11.02
C THR A 129 1.23 11.55 -11.75
N GLY A 130 0.25 10.69 -11.52
CA GLY A 130 0.22 9.41 -12.21
C GLY A 130 -0.99 8.57 -11.89
N ARG A 131 -0.94 7.33 -12.37
CA ARG A 131 -1.94 6.32 -12.09
C ARG A 131 -1.28 4.99 -11.74
N LEU A 132 -1.50 4.51 -10.54
CA LEU A 132 -1.03 3.20 -10.10
C LEU A 132 -1.89 2.10 -10.74
N LEU A 133 -1.27 1.24 -11.55
CA LEU A 133 -1.93 0.22 -12.35
C LEU A 133 -1.86 -1.17 -11.70
N ALA A 134 -0.76 -1.45 -10.98
CA ALA A 134 -0.58 -2.69 -10.25
C ALA A 134 0.35 -2.46 -9.06
N MET A 135 0.03 -3.05 -7.93
CA MET A 135 0.86 -3.12 -6.73
C MET A 135 0.37 -4.31 -5.90
N GLY A 136 0.81 -5.51 -6.27
CA GLY A 136 0.31 -6.74 -5.70
C GLY A 136 0.97 -8.00 -6.23
N TYR A 137 0.38 -9.14 -5.90
CA TYR A 137 0.84 -10.45 -6.31
C TYR A 137 0.13 -10.93 -7.57
N ASP A 138 0.87 -11.45 -8.51
CA ASP A 138 0.42 -12.08 -9.75
C ASP A 138 0.53 -13.60 -9.63
N ALA A 139 -0.60 -14.28 -9.39
CA ALA A 139 -0.63 -15.71 -9.19
C ALA A 139 -0.25 -16.52 -10.45
N PRO A 140 -0.68 -16.16 -11.67
CA PRO A 140 -0.29 -16.86 -12.88
C PRO A 140 1.22 -16.92 -13.12
N THR A 141 1.96 -15.88 -12.74
CA THR A 141 3.41 -15.81 -12.95
C THR A 141 4.20 -16.00 -11.66
N SER A 142 3.52 -16.23 -10.51
CA SER A 142 4.16 -16.33 -9.19
C SER A 142 5.11 -15.16 -8.93
N SER A 143 4.68 -13.94 -9.23
CA SER A 143 5.52 -12.74 -9.11
C SER A 143 4.80 -11.63 -8.34
N VAL A 144 5.59 -10.69 -7.84
CA VAL A 144 5.09 -9.38 -7.39
C VAL A 144 5.29 -8.38 -8.53
N VAL A 145 4.28 -7.57 -8.78
CA VAL A 145 4.29 -6.55 -9.83
C VAL A 145 3.94 -5.20 -9.22
N VAL A 146 4.78 -4.19 -9.49
CA VAL A 146 4.47 -2.77 -9.28
C VAL A 146 4.54 -2.08 -10.64
N ARG A 147 3.46 -1.46 -11.07
CA ARG A 147 3.36 -0.76 -12.37
C ARG A 147 2.60 0.54 -12.18
N ILE A 148 3.14 1.63 -12.75
CA ILE A 148 2.57 2.96 -12.65
C ILE A 148 2.79 3.74 -13.95
N ASP A 149 1.78 4.47 -14.36
CA ASP A 149 1.90 5.51 -15.38
C ASP A 149 2.15 6.84 -14.66
N MET A 150 3.22 7.52 -15.01
CA MET A 150 3.57 8.82 -14.45
C MET A 150 3.51 9.90 -15.52
N GLN A 151 3.12 11.09 -15.11
CA GLN A 151 3.10 12.30 -15.93
C GLN A 151 3.89 13.39 -15.22
N ARG A 152 4.73 14.07 -15.98
CA ARG A 152 5.49 15.23 -15.54
C ARG A 152 5.05 16.42 -16.37
N GLN A 153 4.45 17.41 -15.73
CA GLN A 153 4.16 18.71 -16.34
C GLN A 153 5.31 19.66 -16.03
N GLU A 154 5.87 20.24 -17.06
CA GLU A 154 6.98 21.19 -16.98
C GLU A 154 6.51 22.62 -17.07
N LYS A 155 7.43 23.57 -16.76
CA LYS A 155 7.21 25.00 -17.03
C LYS A 155 6.88 25.19 -18.50
N GLY A 156 5.82 25.95 -18.78
CA GLY A 156 5.34 26.16 -20.16
C GLY A 156 4.25 25.19 -20.62
N GLY A 157 3.83 24.25 -19.75
CA GLY A 157 2.66 23.40 -19.98
C GLY A 157 2.94 22.11 -20.76
N THR A 158 4.19 21.80 -21.10
CA THR A 158 4.54 20.54 -21.72
C THR A 158 4.29 19.38 -20.72
N ILE A 159 3.59 18.33 -21.18
CA ILE A 159 3.33 17.14 -20.41
C ILE A 159 4.08 15.96 -21.04
N VAL A 160 4.89 15.29 -20.25
CA VAL A 160 5.58 14.07 -20.63
C VAL A 160 5.01 12.91 -19.81
N SER A 161 4.67 11.80 -20.47
CA SER A 161 4.12 10.60 -19.82
C SER A 161 5.01 9.40 -20.06
N ARG A 162 5.19 8.56 -19.02
CA ARG A 162 5.99 7.34 -19.11
C ARG A 162 5.44 6.27 -18.16
N ARG A 163 5.45 5.01 -18.63
CA ARG A 163 5.14 3.84 -17.81
C ARG A 163 6.39 3.26 -17.19
N PHE A 164 6.29 2.91 -15.90
CA PHE A 164 7.35 2.27 -15.14
C PHE A 164 6.82 0.96 -14.54
N GLU A 165 7.70 -0.03 -14.48
CA GLU A 165 7.35 -1.34 -13.95
C GLU A 165 8.55 -2.00 -13.29
N ALA A 166 8.29 -2.73 -12.21
CA ALA A 166 9.20 -3.72 -11.66
C ALA A 166 8.44 -5.02 -11.39
N VAL A 167 9.08 -6.14 -11.71
CA VAL A 167 8.56 -7.49 -11.51
C VAL A 167 9.58 -8.29 -10.72
N VAL A 168 9.17 -8.85 -9.58
CA VAL A 168 9.99 -9.75 -8.77
C VAL A 168 9.43 -11.17 -8.93
N PRO A 169 10.06 -12.04 -9.70
CA PRO A 169 9.55 -13.38 -10.01
C PRO A 169 9.87 -14.39 -8.90
N GLY A 170 9.20 -15.55 -8.95
CA GLY A 170 9.50 -16.69 -8.07
C GLY A 170 9.08 -16.51 -6.63
N ILE A 171 8.08 -15.65 -6.37
CA ILE A 171 7.62 -15.34 -5.03
C ILE A 171 6.54 -16.35 -4.59
N ALA A 172 6.75 -16.98 -3.43
CA ALA A 172 5.71 -17.81 -2.83
C ALA A 172 4.49 -16.96 -2.44
N ALA A 173 3.28 -17.49 -2.68
CA ALA A 173 2.02 -16.82 -2.36
C ALA A 173 1.73 -16.81 -0.84
N LYS A 174 2.61 -16.17 -0.08
CA LYS A 174 2.55 -16.03 1.38
C LYS A 174 2.80 -14.59 1.80
N PRO A 175 2.22 -14.11 2.92
CA PRO A 175 2.36 -12.72 3.36
C PRO A 175 3.79 -12.20 3.41
N ALA A 176 4.69 -12.85 4.12
CA ALA A 176 6.05 -12.34 4.33
C ALA A 176 6.90 -12.26 3.04
N PRO A 177 6.98 -13.30 2.16
CA PRO A 177 7.66 -13.17 0.87
C PRO A 177 7.07 -12.09 -0.02
N VAL A 178 5.74 -11.98 -0.09
CA VAL A 178 5.07 -10.96 -0.90
C VAL A 178 5.34 -9.56 -0.35
N ALA A 179 5.32 -9.36 0.96
CA ALA A 179 5.65 -8.08 1.58
C ALA A 179 7.08 -7.62 1.24
N ALA A 180 8.06 -8.51 1.37
CA ALA A 180 9.46 -8.21 1.04
C ALA A 180 9.62 -7.84 -0.45
N ALA A 181 8.99 -8.61 -1.34
CA ALA A 181 9.06 -8.36 -2.78
C ALA A 181 8.31 -7.08 -3.19
N LEU A 182 7.20 -6.71 -2.52
CA LEU A 182 6.52 -5.43 -2.71
C LEU A 182 7.41 -4.26 -2.32
N GLY A 183 8.12 -4.35 -1.20
CA GLY A 183 9.10 -3.35 -0.79
C GLY A 183 10.21 -3.18 -1.84
N GLN A 184 10.78 -4.28 -2.33
CA GLN A 184 11.80 -4.25 -3.38
C GLN A 184 11.26 -3.60 -4.67
N ALA A 185 10.18 -4.14 -5.25
CA ALA A 185 9.62 -3.65 -6.51
C ALA A 185 9.21 -2.18 -6.44
N SER A 186 8.66 -1.74 -5.29
CA SER A 186 8.27 -0.34 -5.10
C SER A 186 9.47 0.60 -5.09
N ASN A 187 10.56 0.22 -4.42
CA ASN A 187 11.82 0.99 -4.43
C ASN A 187 12.44 1.03 -5.83
N ASP A 188 12.40 -0.08 -6.58
CA ASP A 188 12.91 -0.14 -7.96
C ASP A 188 12.14 0.83 -8.87
N VAL A 189 10.79 0.82 -8.78
CA VAL A 189 9.95 1.74 -9.56
C VAL A 189 10.16 3.19 -9.12
N ALA A 190 10.20 3.48 -7.82
CA ALA A 190 10.45 4.81 -7.31
C ALA A 190 11.82 5.35 -7.78
N GLY A 191 12.84 4.48 -7.81
CA GLY A 191 14.16 4.79 -8.34
C GLY A 191 14.16 5.15 -9.83
N GLN A 192 13.40 4.40 -10.65
CA GLN A 192 13.23 4.67 -12.09
C GLN A 192 12.49 6.00 -12.32
N VAL A 193 11.38 6.22 -11.58
CA VAL A 193 10.60 7.46 -11.67
C VAL A 193 11.43 8.66 -11.24
N ALA A 194 12.14 8.56 -10.12
CA ALA A 194 12.95 9.66 -9.61
C ALA A 194 14.08 10.03 -10.60
N ALA A 195 14.74 9.05 -11.22
CA ALA A 195 15.73 9.30 -12.27
C ALA A 195 15.12 10.10 -13.43
N TRP A 196 13.94 9.66 -13.92
CA TRP A 196 13.23 10.34 -15.01
C TRP A 196 12.74 11.74 -14.66
N VAL A 197 12.35 11.99 -13.40
CA VAL A 197 11.85 13.32 -12.97
C VAL A 197 12.98 14.35 -12.93
N VAL A 198 14.22 13.94 -12.68
CA VAL A 198 15.38 14.86 -12.58
C VAL A 198 16.16 14.98 -13.90
N GLU A 199 15.85 14.21 -14.94
CA GLU A 199 16.33 14.39 -16.31
C GLU A 199 15.93 15.77 -16.87
#